data_5382516c7975a6f3c8978c0962708a49
#
_entry.id   5382516c7975a6f3c8978c0962708a49
#
_cell.length_a   1.000
_cell.length_b   1.000
_cell.length_c   1.000
_cell.angle_alpha   90.00
_cell.angle_beta   90.00
_cell.angle_gamma   90.00
#
_symmetry.space_group_name_H-M   'P 1'
#
loop_
_entity.id
_entity.type
_entity.pdbx_description
1 polymer ?
#
loop_
_entity_poly.entity_id
_entity_poly.type
_entity_poly.pdbx_seq_one_letter_code
_entity_poly.pdbx_strand_id
1 'polypeptide(L)'
;ETIRDLAARGFSVWCLDWRGQGGSTRPKRWPTRPRGRRFDRDAEELAQFAADRLTPGRRHVLIAHSMGGAIALLCLHRHPQLIDAAVLSAPMLGVPIGRTPPTLLRAVTGPVRLAGFGIFRLPGTYRYHPDRPPTPERSRVSSDAERCRVRHAWVSSNPQLWLDQPTYGWLDPALSLITRIGRRRFLGAIKTPILLGSAGRERVVAPAAIARAARFLPDCTLVELPESKHEPFLERDVIRNEWLKRVDRFLTERLDLPPAASN
;
A
#
# COMPACT_ATOMS: atom_id res chain seq x y z
N GLU A 1 -1.56 -16.31 -3.48
CA GLU A 1 -0.34 -16.84 -2.89
C GLU A 1 -0.20 -16.34 -1.44
N THR A 2 -0.04 -15.04 -1.20
CA THR A 2 0.12 -14.46 0.15
C THR A 2 -0.97 -14.86 1.14
N ILE A 3 -2.24 -14.90 0.73
CA ILE A 3 -3.35 -15.35 1.58
C ILE A 3 -3.14 -16.80 2.03
N ARG A 4 -2.75 -17.69 1.10
CA ARG A 4 -2.48 -19.10 1.42
C ARG A 4 -1.32 -19.26 2.39
N ASP A 5 -0.27 -18.47 2.23
CA ASP A 5 0.89 -18.52 3.12
C ASP A 5 0.56 -18.03 4.53
N LEU A 6 -0.26 -16.98 4.64
CA LEU A 6 -0.73 -16.51 5.95
C LEU A 6 -1.69 -17.52 6.60
N ALA A 7 -2.59 -18.12 5.82
CA ALA A 7 -3.49 -19.18 6.32
C ALA A 7 -2.70 -20.41 6.78
N ALA A 8 -1.66 -20.83 6.04
CA ALA A 8 -0.78 -21.93 6.45
C ALA A 8 -0.02 -21.63 7.77
N ARG A 9 0.17 -20.35 8.11
CA ARG A 9 0.74 -19.89 9.38
C ARG A 9 -0.30 -19.78 10.51
N GLY A 10 -1.53 -20.23 10.28
CA GLY A 10 -2.60 -20.23 11.28
C GLY A 10 -3.40 -18.94 11.39
N PHE A 11 -3.19 -17.96 10.47
CA PHE A 11 -3.98 -16.74 10.46
C PHE A 11 -5.33 -16.93 9.77
N SER A 12 -6.39 -16.39 10.36
CA SER A 12 -7.63 -16.11 9.65
C SER A 12 -7.45 -14.82 8.84
N VAL A 13 -7.59 -14.88 7.51
CA VAL A 13 -7.23 -13.77 6.60
C VAL A 13 -8.49 -13.14 6.02
N TRP A 14 -8.61 -11.85 6.19
CA TRP A 14 -9.66 -11.01 5.63
C TRP A 14 -9.06 -9.99 4.67
N CYS A 15 -9.62 -9.88 3.46
CA CYS A 15 -9.13 -8.95 2.45
C CYS A 15 -10.19 -7.91 2.12
N LEU A 16 -9.75 -6.66 2.00
CA LEU A 16 -10.59 -5.53 1.61
C LEU A 16 -10.12 -4.99 0.25
N ASP A 17 -11.02 -5.00 -0.72
CA ASP A 17 -10.84 -4.24 -1.96
C ASP A 17 -11.25 -2.79 -1.76
N TRP A 18 -10.33 -1.86 -1.98
CA TRP A 18 -10.62 -0.44 -1.88
C TRP A 18 -11.69 -0.01 -2.88
N ARG A 19 -12.51 0.95 -2.50
CA ARG A 19 -13.47 1.55 -3.42
C ARG A 19 -12.81 1.96 -4.74
N GLY A 20 -13.40 1.51 -5.85
CA GLY A 20 -12.88 1.72 -7.19
C GLY A 20 -11.81 0.72 -7.62
N GLN A 21 -11.50 -0.28 -6.79
CA GLN A 21 -10.52 -1.34 -7.09
C GLN A 21 -11.15 -2.72 -6.90
N GLY A 22 -10.55 -3.74 -7.50
CA GLY A 22 -10.97 -5.13 -7.36
C GLY A 22 -12.45 -5.34 -7.63
N GLY A 23 -13.13 -6.08 -6.75
CA GLY A 23 -14.58 -6.31 -6.76
C GLY A 23 -15.41 -5.21 -6.12
N SER A 24 -14.80 -4.16 -5.55
CA SER A 24 -15.52 -3.08 -4.90
C SER A 24 -16.24 -2.15 -5.89
N THR A 25 -17.28 -1.49 -5.39
CA THR A 25 -18.11 -0.55 -6.18
C THR A 25 -17.25 0.50 -6.89
N ARG A 26 -17.43 0.57 -8.20
CA ARG A 26 -16.86 1.64 -9.04
C ARG A 26 -17.93 2.69 -9.31
N PRO A 27 -17.70 3.96 -8.98
CA PRO A 27 -18.64 5.01 -9.34
C PRO A 27 -18.88 5.00 -10.86
N LYS A 28 -20.16 4.94 -11.28
CA LYS A 28 -20.55 4.89 -12.72
C LYS A 28 -19.96 6.01 -13.58
N ARG A 29 -19.46 7.07 -12.96
CA ARG A 29 -18.79 8.22 -13.59
C ARG A 29 -17.41 8.46 -13.00
N TRP A 30 -16.67 7.41 -12.72
CA TRP A 30 -15.23 7.53 -12.50
C TRP A 30 -14.57 7.64 -13.88
N PRO A 31 -13.86 8.69 -14.14
CA PRO A 31 -13.20 9.70 -13.31
C PRO A 31 -13.82 11.09 -13.30
N THR A 32 -15.10 11.28 -13.65
CA THR A 32 -15.74 12.57 -13.97
C THR A 32 -16.13 13.44 -12.77
N ARG A 33 -15.83 13.05 -11.53
CA ARG A 33 -16.18 13.90 -10.38
C ARG A 33 -14.99 14.72 -9.91
N PRO A 34 -15.13 16.06 -9.78
CA PRO A 34 -14.07 16.95 -9.30
C PRO A 34 -13.61 16.68 -7.85
N ARG A 35 -14.31 15.83 -7.11
CA ARG A 35 -14.06 15.57 -5.68
C ARG A 35 -12.84 14.71 -5.38
N GLY A 36 -12.25 14.01 -6.36
CA GLY A 36 -11.08 13.17 -6.16
C GLY A 36 -11.27 12.01 -5.15
N ARG A 37 -10.20 11.30 -4.83
CA ARG A 37 -10.21 10.23 -3.83
C ARG A 37 -10.29 10.81 -2.41
N ARG A 38 -11.05 10.14 -1.54
CA ARG A 38 -11.23 10.55 -0.13
C ARG A 38 -10.56 9.54 0.80
N PHE A 39 -9.25 9.65 0.97
CA PHE A 39 -8.46 8.75 1.80
C PHE A 39 -8.91 8.72 3.27
N ASP A 40 -9.44 9.80 3.78
CA ASP A 40 -10.03 9.82 5.13
C ASP A 40 -11.21 8.86 5.25
N ARG A 41 -12.06 8.81 4.22
CA ARG A 41 -13.18 7.87 4.17
C ARG A 41 -12.70 6.43 3.99
N ASP A 42 -11.65 6.21 3.19
CA ASP A 42 -11.06 4.90 3.04
C ASP A 42 -10.49 4.39 4.38
N ALA A 43 -9.92 5.27 5.21
CA ALA A 43 -9.44 4.91 6.54
C ALA A 43 -10.56 4.56 7.53
N GLU A 44 -11.69 5.30 7.50
CA GLU A 44 -12.87 4.95 8.31
C GLU A 44 -13.52 3.63 7.84
N GLU A 45 -13.58 3.39 6.54
CA GLU A 45 -14.07 2.11 5.99
C GLU A 45 -13.16 0.94 6.40
N LEU A 46 -11.85 1.14 6.44
CA LEU A 46 -10.91 0.15 6.97
C LEU A 46 -11.14 -0.09 8.48
N ALA A 47 -11.31 0.97 9.25
CA ALA A 47 -11.58 0.86 10.68
C ALA A 47 -12.88 0.10 10.97
N GLN A 48 -13.95 0.42 10.26
CA GLN A 48 -15.22 -0.31 10.37
C GLN A 48 -15.05 -1.78 9.96
N PHE A 49 -14.40 -2.04 8.82
CA PHE A 49 -14.11 -3.39 8.35
C PHE A 49 -13.34 -4.22 9.37
N ALA A 50 -12.34 -3.60 10.04
CA ALA A 50 -11.59 -4.25 11.11
C ALA A 50 -12.47 -4.48 12.33
N ALA A 51 -13.18 -3.46 12.82
CA ALA A 51 -14.04 -3.53 14.00
C ALA A 51 -15.09 -4.64 13.91
N ASP A 52 -15.71 -4.82 12.72
CA ASP A 52 -16.71 -5.87 12.47
C ASP A 52 -16.13 -7.30 12.56
N ARG A 53 -14.80 -7.43 12.61
CA ARG A 53 -14.07 -8.72 12.60
C ARG A 53 -13.21 -8.95 13.83
N LEU A 54 -13.23 -8.03 14.77
CA LEU A 54 -12.53 -8.21 16.04
C LEU A 54 -13.12 -9.39 16.79
N THR A 55 -12.26 -10.27 17.25
CA THR A 55 -12.61 -11.43 18.08
C THR A 55 -11.95 -11.27 19.44
N PRO A 56 -12.70 -11.25 20.54
CA PRO A 56 -12.12 -11.16 21.87
C PRO A 56 -11.07 -12.26 22.13
N GLY A 57 -9.94 -11.87 22.74
CA GLY A 57 -8.84 -12.78 23.04
C GLY A 57 -7.98 -13.18 21.83
N ARG A 58 -8.24 -12.64 20.63
CA ARG A 58 -7.41 -12.84 19.45
C ARG A 58 -6.56 -11.61 19.16
N ARG A 59 -5.38 -11.82 18.56
CA ARG A 59 -4.52 -10.74 18.07
C ARG A 59 -4.91 -10.37 16.65
N HIS A 60 -4.95 -9.06 16.36
CA HIS A 60 -5.35 -8.51 15.07
C HIS A 60 -4.17 -7.81 14.40
N VAL A 61 -3.79 -8.28 13.24
CA VAL A 61 -2.67 -7.77 12.45
C VAL A 61 -3.18 -7.12 11.18
N LEU A 62 -2.70 -5.92 10.89
CA LEU A 62 -2.98 -5.24 9.64
C LEU A 62 -1.79 -5.37 8.68
N ILE A 63 -1.98 -6.07 7.56
CA ILE A 63 -0.98 -6.13 6.49
C ILE A 63 -1.45 -5.24 5.35
N ALA A 64 -0.63 -4.26 4.97
CA ALA A 64 -0.98 -3.31 3.92
C ALA A 64 0.21 -3.02 2.99
N HIS A 65 -0.11 -2.78 1.72
CA HIS A 65 0.88 -2.48 0.69
C HIS A 65 0.63 -1.12 0.04
N SER A 66 1.69 -0.40 -0.27
CA SER A 66 1.67 0.83 -1.08
C SER A 66 0.64 1.86 -0.60
N MET A 67 -0.34 2.24 -1.43
CA MET A 67 -1.44 3.13 -1.07
C MET A 67 -2.19 2.63 0.18
N GLY A 68 -2.41 1.31 0.29
CA GLY A 68 -3.01 0.70 1.47
C GLY A 68 -2.24 1.00 2.75
N GLY A 69 -0.90 1.01 2.69
CA GLY A 69 -0.05 1.38 3.82
C GLY A 69 -0.22 2.84 4.27
N ALA A 70 -0.43 3.77 3.33
CA ALA A 70 -0.74 5.15 3.67
C ALA A 70 -2.12 5.30 4.34
N ILE A 71 -3.12 4.54 3.89
CA ILE A 71 -4.46 4.50 4.49
C ILE A 71 -4.39 3.82 5.86
N ALA A 72 -3.60 2.75 5.99
CA ALA A 72 -3.36 2.06 7.26
C ALA A 72 -2.84 3.01 8.33
N LEU A 73 -1.86 3.87 8.03
CA LEU A 73 -1.35 4.87 8.97
C LEU A 73 -2.43 5.87 9.42
N LEU A 74 -3.37 6.25 8.54
CA LEU A 74 -4.52 7.07 8.94
C LEU A 74 -5.43 6.32 9.91
N CYS A 75 -5.72 5.05 9.63
CA CYS A 75 -6.54 4.20 10.47
C CYS A 75 -5.89 4.01 11.85
N LEU A 76 -4.63 3.61 11.90
CA LEU A 76 -3.87 3.40 13.15
C LEU A 76 -3.75 4.67 14.01
N HIS A 77 -3.63 5.84 13.37
CA HIS A 77 -3.60 7.12 14.08
C HIS A 77 -4.94 7.46 14.73
N ARG A 78 -6.06 7.13 14.09
CA ARG A 78 -7.41 7.49 14.54
C ARG A 78 -8.02 6.43 15.46
N HIS A 79 -7.68 5.17 15.20
CA HIS A 79 -8.27 4.01 15.84
C HIS A 79 -7.18 3.06 16.38
N PRO A 80 -6.31 3.53 17.30
CA PRO A 80 -5.15 2.77 17.78
C PRO A 80 -5.52 1.45 18.50
N GLN A 81 -6.77 1.32 18.93
CA GLN A 81 -7.24 0.15 19.68
C GLN A 81 -7.67 -1.05 18.77
N LEU A 82 -7.76 -0.86 17.44
CA LEU A 82 -8.27 -1.90 16.56
C LEU A 82 -7.22 -2.93 16.14
N ILE A 83 -5.94 -2.57 16.17
CA ILE A 83 -4.86 -3.34 15.57
C ILE A 83 -3.70 -3.46 16.54
N ASP A 84 -3.30 -4.70 16.84
CA ASP A 84 -2.20 -4.99 17.77
C ASP A 84 -0.82 -4.78 17.13
N ALA A 85 -0.67 -5.07 15.82
CA ALA A 85 0.56 -4.83 15.06
C ALA A 85 0.27 -4.61 13.58
N ALA A 86 1.14 -3.88 12.87
CA ALA A 86 0.97 -3.62 11.45
C ALA A 86 2.23 -3.95 10.64
N VAL A 87 2.04 -4.52 9.44
CA VAL A 87 3.07 -4.80 8.45
C VAL A 87 2.78 -3.96 7.21
N LEU A 88 3.63 -2.98 6.94
CA LEU A 88 3.45 -2.05 5.83
C LEU A 88 4.55 -2.28 4.78
N SER A 89 4.19 -2.92 3.68
CA SER A 89 5.09 -3.21 2.56
C SER A 89 5.12 -2.04 1.59
N ALA A 90 6.28 -1.45 1.37
CA ALA A 90 6.50 -0.32 0.47
C ALA A 90 5.40 0.76 0.55
N PRO A 91 5.04 1.25 1.77
CA PRO A 91 3.90 2.16 1.93
C PRO A 91 4.10 3.47 1.18
N MET A 92 3.02 4.02 0.62
CA MET A 92 3.02 5.29 -0.12
C MET A 92 3.16 6.49 0.83
N LEU A 93 4.38 6.71 1.34
CA LEU A 93 4.74 7.84 2.20
C LEU A 93 5.37 9.01 1.41
N GLY A 94 5.62 8.78 0.15
CA GLY A 94 6.10 9.74 -0.84
C GLY A 94 5.97 9.14 -2.23
N VAL A 95 5.95 9.98 -3.25
CA VAL A 95 5.97 9.60 -4.67
C VAL A 95 7.24 10.12 -5.33
N PRO A 96 7.77 9.46 -6.36
CA PRO A 96 9.02 9.86 -7.02
C PRO A 96 8.80 11.04 -7.96
N ILE A 97 8.61 12.23 -7.39
CA ILE A 97 8.40 13.50 -8.11
C ILE A 97 9.70 14.31 -8.24
N GLY A 98 10.83 13.63 -8.21
CA GLY A 98 12.15 14.26 -8.21
C GLY A 98 12.36 15.11 -6.95
N ARG A 99 12.94 16.32 -7.11
CA ARG A 99 13.21 17.26 -6.00
C ARG A 99 12.03 18.20 -5.70
N THR A 100 10.92 18.09 -6.44
CA THR A 100 9.75 18.97 -6.27
C THR A 100 9.02 18.64 -4.96
N PRO A 101 8.84 19.60 -4.05
CA PRO A 101 8.04 19.39 -2.85
C PRO A 101 6.58 19.04 -3.20
N PRO A 102 5.95 18.11 -2.47
CA PRO A 102 4.54 17.75 -2.70
C PRO A 102 3.58 18.94 -2.64
N THR A 103 3.87 19.92 -1.76
CA THR A 103 3.09 21.15 -1.62
C THR A 103 3.13 22.03 -2.89
N LEU A 104 4.29 22.13 -3.52
CA LEU A 104 4.44 22.88 -4.76
C LEU A 104 3.71 22.19 -5.92
N LEU A 105 3.81 20.86 -6.01
CA LEU A 105 3.09 20.11 -7.04
C LEU A 105 1.56 20.25 -6.85
N ARG A 106 1.09 20.30 -5.60
CA ARG A 106 -0.31 20.55 -5.28
C ARG A 106 -0.79 21.94 -5.70
N ALA A 107 0.07 22.94 -5.70
CA ALA A 107 -0.28 24.26 -6.20
C ALA A 107 -0.67 24.25 -7.69
N VAL A 108 -0.19 23.25 -8.44
CA VAL A 108 -0.59 23.01 -9.84
C VAL A 108 -1.75 22.03 -9.94
N THR A 109 -1.66 20.88 -9.27
CA THR A 109 -2.66 19.81 -9.43
C THR A 109 -3.99 20.15 -8.78
N GLY A 110 -4.00 20.96 -7.72
CA GLY A 110 -5.21 21.40 -7.02
C GLY A 110 -6.13 22.24 -7.92
N PRO A 111 -5.68 23.33 -8.50
CA PRO A 111 -6.44 24.14 -9.46
C PRO A 111 -6.94 23.34 -10.66
N VAL A 112 -6.08 22.48 -11.26
CA VAL A 112 -6.47 21.59 -12.37
C VAL A 112 -7.65 20.71 -11.96
N ARG A 113 -7.59 20.10 -10.79
CA ARG A 113 -8.68 19.26 -10.26
C ARG A 113 -9.94 20.08 -9.98
N LEU A 114 -9.82 21.26 -9.37
CA LEU A 114 -10.96 22.13 -9.04
C LEU A 114 -11.67 22.69 -10.29
N ALA A 115 -10.92 22.96 -11.36
CA ALA A 115 -11.44 23.36 -12.65
C ALA A 115 -12.16 22.22 -13.41
N GLY A 116 -12.33 21.06 -12.80
CA GLY A 116 -13.04 19.91 -13.42
C GLY A 116 -12.12 18.96 -14.20
N PHE A 117 -10.84 19.27 -14.35
CA PHE A 117 -9.86 18.45 -15.09
C PHE A 117 -9.27 17.29 -14.26
N GLY A 118 -9.84 16.99 -13.12
CA GLY A 118 -9.42 15.87 -12.26
C GLY A 118 -9.47 14.49 -12.93
N ILE A 119 -10.24 14.37 -14.00
CA ILE A 119 -10.38 13.14 -14.79
C ILE A 119 -9.18 12.85 -15.69
N PHE A 120 -8.39 13.88 -16.03
CA PHE A 120 -7.28 13.69 -16.96
C PHE A 120 -6.15 12.89 -16.33
N ARG A 121 -5.57 12.01 -17.14
CA ARG A 121 -4.44 11.17 -16.77
C ARG A 121 -3.17 12.00 -16.62
N LEU A 122 -2.29 11.54 -15.75
CA LEU A 122 -1.00 12.17 -15.58
C LEU A 122 -0.08 11.85 -16.78
N PRO A 123 0.59 12.86 -17.36
CA PRO A 123 1.56 12.61 -18.43
C PRO A 123 2.70 11.70 -17.95
N GLY A 124 3.23 10.88 -18.88
CA GLY A 124 4.38 10.01 -18.60
C GLY A 124 4.10 8.81 -17.68
N THR A 125 2.84 8.58 -17.30
CA THR A 125 2.48 7.40 -16.51
C THR A 125 2.33 6.16 -17.39
N TYR A 126 2.67 4.99 -16.82
CA TYR A 126 2.59 3.72 -17.54
C TYR A 126 1.14 3.36 -17.86
N ARG A 127 0.87 3.03 -19.10
CA ARG A 127 -0.42 2.50 -19.56
C ARG A 127 -0.35 0.97 -19.61
N TYR A 128 -1.33 0.32 -18.99
CA TYR A 128 -1.49 -1.12 -19.11
C TYR A 128 -1.97 -1.48 -20.54
N HIS A 129 -1.36 -2.50 -21.12
CA HIS A 129 -1.74 -3.04 -22.40
C HIS A 129 -2.10 -4.52 -22.22
N PRO A 130 -3.37 -4.91 -22.41
CA PRO A 130 -3.79 -6.30 -22.23
C PRO A 130 -3.05 -7.26 -23.17
N ASP A 131 -2.70 -6.82 -24.38
CA ASP A 131 -2.01 -7.64 -25.38
C ASP A 131 -0.48 -7.70 -25.20
N ARG A 132 0.06 -7.00 -24.19
CA ARG A 132 1.51 -6.92 -23.96
C ARG A 132 1.82 -7.21 -22.50
N PRO A 133 2.06 -8.49 -22.15
CA PRO A 133 2.46 -8.84 -20.79
C PRO A 133 3.75 -8.10 -20.41
N PRO A 134 3.83 -7.57 -19.18
CA PRO A 134 5.05 -6.94 -18.71
C PRO A 134 6.14 -8.00 -18.58
N THR A 135 7.32 -7.72 -19.13
CA THR A 135 8.50 -8.52 -18.83
C THR A 135 9.09 -8.12 -17.47
N PRO A 136 9.83 -9.01 -16.79
CA PRO A 136 10.44 -8.68 -15.51
C PRO A 136 11.29 -7.41 -15.53
N GLU A 137 12.02 -7.16 -16.65
CA GLU A 137 12.89 -6.00 -16.81
C GLU A 137 12.10 -4.69 -16.87
N ARG A 138 10.94 -4.72 -17.51
CA ARG A 138 10.03 -3.56 -17.67
C ARG A 138 9.07 -3.39 -16.51
N SER A 139 8.84 -4.44 -15.72
CA SER A 139 7.99 -4.38 -14.55
C SER A 139 8.61 -3.47 -13.48
N ARG A 140 7.82 -2.55 -12.95
CA ARG A 140 8.20 -1.70 -11.81
C ARG A 140 7.89 -2.35 -10.48
N VAL A 141 7.13 -3.45 -10.47
CA VAL A 141 6.54 -4.00 -9.25
C VAL A 141 7.17 -5.29 -8.79
N SER A 142 7.58 -6.18 -9.71
CA SER A 142 8.22 -7.45 -9.39
C SER A 142 9.27 -7.83 -10.43
N SER A 143 10.29 -8.56 -10.02
CA SER A 143 11.29 -9.18 -10.88
C SER A 143 11.00 -10.67 -11.16
N ASP A 144 9.91 -11.21 -10.62
CA ASP A 144 9.45 -12.57 -10.88
C ASP A 144 8.62 -12.63 -12.18
N ALA A 145 9.12 -13.40 -13.16
CA ALA A 145 8.50 -13.52 -14.47
C ALA A 145 7.14 -14.23 -14.39
N GLU A 146 7.05 -15.29 -13.60
CA GLU A 146 5.84 -16.09 -13.49
C GLU A 146 4.73 -15.31 -12.75
N ARG A 147 5.04 -14.65 -11.63
CA ARG A 147 4.07 -13.83 -10.90
C ARG A 147 3.60 -12.63 -11.73
N CYS A 148 4.50 -12.03 -12.53
CA CYS A 148 4.11 -10.99 -13.50
C CYS A 148 3.14 -11.54 -14.55
N ARG A 149 3.39 -12.74 -15.07
CA ARG A 149 2.56 -13.40 -16.08
C ARG A 149 1.18 -13.78 -15.50
N VAL A 150 1.16 -14.39 -14.31
CA VAL A 150 -0.09 -14.75 -13.61
C VAL A 150 -0.95 -13.52 -13.34
N ARG A 151 -0.34 -12.45 -12.80
CA ARG A 151 -1.05 -11.17 -12.59
C ARG A 151 -1.63 -10.61 -13.88
N HIS A 152 -0.84 -10.63 -14.95
CA HIS A 152 -1.29 -10.16 -16.28
C HIS A 152 -2.46 -11.00 -16.80
N ALA A 153 -2.38 -12.33 -16.71
CA ALA A 153 -3.44 -13.24 -17.12
C ALA A 153 -4.75 -12.97 -16.37
N TRP A 154 -4.68 -12.77 -15.04
CA TRP A 154 -5.84 -12.42 -14.22
C TRP A 154 -6.51 -11.12 -14.67
N VAL A 155 -5.73 -10.07 -14.89
CA VAL A 155 -6.26 -8.76 -15.32
C VAL A 155 -6.81 -8.82 -16.76
N SER A 156 -6.16 -9.56 -17.66
CA SER A 156 -6.62 -9.73 -19.04
C SER A 156 -7.94 -10.52 -19.13
N SER A 157 -8.08 -11.57 -18.30
CA SER A 157 -9.30 -12.38 -18.23
C SER A 157 -10.45 -11.68 -17.48
N ASN A 158 -10.13 -10.66 -16.69
CA ASN A 158 -11.09 -9.92 -15.87
C ASN A 158 -10.90 -8.41 -16.04
N PRO A 159 -11.37 -7.82 -17.16
CA PRO A 159 -11.16 -6.39 -17.45
C PRO A 159 -11.65 -5.44 -16.34
N GLN A 160 -12.62 -5.88 -15.53
CA GLN A 160 -13.08 -5.13 -14.35
C GLN A 160 -12.00 -4.96 -13.29
N LEU A 161 -10.95 -5.79 -13.26
CA LEU A 161 -9.83 -5.64 -12.34
C LEU A 161 -8.81 -4.59 -12.80
N TRP A 162 -8.94 -4.16 -14.04
CA TRP A 162 -8.01 -3.18 -14.59
C TRP A 162 -8.14 -1.83 -13.88
N LEU A 163 -7.02 -1.37 -13.38
CA LEU A 163 -6.85 -0.01 -12.88
C LEU A 163 -6.13 0.80 -13.95
N ASP A 164 -6.78 1.87 -14.39
CA ASP A 164 -6.19 2.81 -15.34
C ASP A 164 -5.08 3.66 -14.66
N GLN A 165 -4.43 4.48 -15.46
CA GLN A 165 -3.40 5.41 -15.01
C GLN A 165 -3.91 6.36 -13.92
N PRO A 166 -3.05 6.82 -13.00
CA PRO A 166 -3.43 7.82 -12.02
C PRO A 166 -3.83 9.13 -12.72
N THR A 167 -4.84 9.79 -12.15
CA THR A 167 -5.38 11.07 -12.64
C THR A 167 -5.01 12.22 -11.71
N TYR A 168 -5.21 13.45 -12.14
CA TYR A 168 -5.07 14.62 -11.27
C TYR A 168 -6.00 14.54 -10.06
N GLY A 169 -7.23 13.97 -10.22
CA GLY A 169 -8.18 13.74 -9.15
C GLY A 169 -7.74 12.71 -8.12
N TRP A 170 -6.79 11.86 -8.45
CA TRP A 170 -6.15 10.95 -7.52
C TRP A 170 -4.86 11.56 -6.93
N LEU A 171 -4.04 12.20 -7.76
CA LEU A 171 -2.73 12.71 -7.36
C LEU A 171 -2.83 13.82 -6.31
N ASP A 172 -3.67 14.84 -6.50
CA ASP A 172 -3.78 15.95 -5.55
C ASP A 172 -4.18 15.48 -4.13
N PRO A 173 -5.22 14.65 -3.94
CA PRO A 173 -5.49 14.04 -2.63
C PRO A 173 -4.35 13.17 -2.09
N ALA A 174 -3.65 12.41 -2.95
CA ALA A 174 -2.52 11.59 -2.54
C ALA A 174 -1.36 12.45 -2.02
N LEU A 175 -1.02 13.55 -2.70
CA LEU A 175 -0.02 14.52 -2.25
C LEU A 175 -0.42 15.18 -0.91
N SER A 176 -1.72 15.47 -0.73
CA SER A 176 -2.25 15.97 0.54
C SER A 176 -2.06 14.96 1.66
N LEU A 177 -2.39 13.70 1.38
CA LEU A 177 -2.25 12.60 2.34
C LEU A 177 -0.79 12.43 2.77
N ILE A 178 0.13 12.24 1.82
CA ILE A 178 1.56 12.02 2.14
C ILE A 178 2.18 13.20 2.89
N THR A 179 1.77 14.43 2.59
CA THR A 179 2.19 15.63 3.34
C THR A 179 1.72 15.59 4.78
N ARG A 180 0.49 15.13 5.03
CA ARG A 180 -0.11 15.03 6.37
C ARG A 180 0.52 13.91 7.19
N ILE A 181 0.54 12.68 6.64
CA ILE A 181 1.04 11.50 7.35
C ILE A 181 2.57 11.52 7.52
N GLY A 182 3.31 12.24 6.68
CA GLY A 182 4.76 12.39 6.79
C GLY A 182 5.24 13.35 7.89
N ARG A 183 4.32 14.01 8.62
CA ARG A 183 4.67 14.94 9.72
C ARG A 183 5.12 14.16 10.96
N ARG A 184 6.20 14.63 11.60
CA ARG A 184 6.73 14.03 12.84
C ARG A 184 5.64 13.87 13.92
N ARG A 185 4.81 14.90 14.12
CA ARG A 185 3.72 14.86 15.11
C ARG A 185 2.68 13.77 14.78
N PHE A 186 2.36 13.57 13.52
CA PHE A 186 1.42 12.55 13.08
C PHE A 186 1.98 11.14 13.34
N LEU A 187 3.18 10.87 12.86
CA LEU A 187 3.83 9.56 13.02
C LEU A 187 4.12 9.23 14.49
N GLY A 188 4.59 10.21 15.26
CA GLY A 188 4.89 10.04 16.68
C GLY A 188 3.67 9.77 17.59
N ALA A 189 2.46 9.98 17.08
CA ALA A 189 1.23 9.66 17.80
C ALA A 189 0.77 8.20 17.60
N ILE A 190 1.30 7.48 16.61
CA ILE A 190 0.96 6.09 16.33
C ILE A 190 1.74 5.19 17.30
N LYS A 191 1.04 4.46 18.16
CA LYS A 191 1.63 3.59 19.18
C LYS A 191 1.69 2.12 18.77
N THR A 192 0.89 1.74 17.79
CA THR A 192 0.89 0.37 17.23
C THR A 192 2.28 0.01 16.73
N PRO A 193 2.85 -1.15 17.12
CA PRO A 193 4.09 -1.65 16.53
C PRO A 193 3.99 -1.81 15.01
N ILE A 194 4.98 -1.32 14.27
CA ILE A 194 4.97 -1.33 12.81
C ILE A 194 6.24 -1.93 12.24
N LEU A 195 6.07 -2.92 11.35
CA LEU A 195 7.12 -3.36 10.44
C LEU A 195 7.00 -2.59 9.13
N LEU A 196 8.01 -1.82 8.77
CA LEU A 196 8.11 -1.14 7.47
C LEU A 196 9.03 -1.91 6.52
N GLY A 197 8.52 -2.34 5.38
CA GLY A 197 9.32 -2.86 4.28
C GLY A 197 9.66 -1.75 3.27
N SER A 198 10.93 -1.61 2.93
CA SER A 198 11.43 -0.69 1.91
C SER A 198 12.14 -1.45 0.80
N ALA A 199 11.70 -1.27 -0.43
CA ALA A 199 12.31 -1.91 -1.60
C ALA A 199 13.51 -1.10 -2.10
N GLY A 200 14.64 -1.77 -2.40
CA GLY A 200 15.86 -1.10 -2.86
C GLY A 200 15.81 -0.71 -4.34
N ARG A 201 15.09 -1.48 -5.18
CA ARG A 201 14.87 -1.17 -6.61
C ARG A 201 13.55 -0.45 -6.87
N GLU A 202 13.12 0.37 -5.93
CA GLU A 202 11.84 1.06 -5.91
C GLU A 202 11.73 2.14 -7.00
N ARG A 203 10.59 2.15 -7.73
CA ARG A 203 10.27 3.14 -8.77
C ARG A 203 8.84 3.68 -8.72
N VAL A 204 8.08 3.32 -7.68
CA VAL A 204 6.66 3.67 -7.54
C VAL A 204 6.42 4.62 -6.36
N VAL A 205 7.13 4.38 -5.24
CA VAL A 205 7.10 5.25 -4.06
C VAL A 205 8.51 5.78 -3.74
N ALA A 206 8.64 6.67 -2.79
CA ALA A 206 9.93 7.25 -2.40
C ALA A 206 10.53 6.53 -1.16
N PRO A 207 11.59 5.69 -1.29
CA PRO A 207 12.21 5.00 -0.17
C PRO A 207 12.68 5.94 0.94
N ALA A 208 13.21 7.10 0.58
CA ALA A 208 13.65 8.12 1.54
C ALA A 208 12.51 8.62 2.46
N ALA A 209 11.26 8.60 1.97
CA ALA A 209 10.10 8.94 2.79
C ALA A 209 9.78 7.83 3.79
N ILE A 210 9.96 6.56 3.41
CA ILE A 210 9.80 5.39 4.30
C ILE A 210 10.86 5.42 5.40
N ALA A 211 12.13 5.58 5.04
CA ALA A 211 13.23 5.68 5.99
C ALA A 211 13.06 6.87 6.97
N ARG A 212 12.58 8.01 6.47
CA ARG A 212 12.24 9.15 7.32
C ARG A 212 11.11 8.84 8.29
N ALA A 213 10.05 8.16 7.84
CA ALA A 213 8.92 7.80 8.68
C ALA A 213 9.33 6.84 9.81
N ALA A 214 10.19 5.87 9.53
CA ALA A 214 10.73 4.95 10.52
C ALA A 214 11.39 5.67 11.71
N ARG A 215 12.01 6.83 11.48
CA ARG A 215 12.65 7.64 12.55
C ARG A 215 11.65 8.34 13.47
N PHE A 216 10.41 8.49 13.05
CA PHE A 216 9.38 9.23 13.80
C PHE A 216 8.31 8.34 14.41
N LEU A 217 8.19 7.11 13.95
CA LEU A 217 7.32 6.09 14.55
C LEU A 217 7.94 5.58 15.85
N PRO A 218 7.22 5.58 16.98
CA PRO A 218 7.77 5.20 18.29
C PRO A 218 8.22 3.74 18.37
N ASP A 219 7.44 2.83 17.80
CA ASP A 219 7.76 1.40 17.73
C ASP A 219 7.75 0.95 16.27
N CYS A 220 8.92 0.97 15.64
CA CYS A 220 9.08 0.69 14.23
C CYS A 220 10.32 -0.15 13.95
N THR A 221 10.12 -1.26 13.25
CA THR A 221 11.18 -2.04 12.64
C THR A 221 11.23 -1.74 11.14
N LEU A 222 12.34 -1.18 10.65
CA LEU A 222 12.56 -0.96 9.21
C LEU A 222 13.34 -2.14 8.63
N VAL A 223 12.82 -2.73 7.56
CA VAL A 223 13.48 -3.77 6.77
C VAL A 223 13.72 -3.25 5.37
N GLU A 224 14.99 -3.18 4.99
CA GLU A 224 15.39 -2.87 3.61
C GLU A 224 15.59 -4.17 2.83
N LEU A 225 15.01 -4.23 1.64
CA LEU A 225 15.10 -5.35 0.70
C LEU A 225 15.83 -4.87 -0.56
N PRO A 226 17.18 -4.91 -0.61
CA PRO A 226 17.99 -4.25 -1.63
C PRO A 226 17.61 -4.64 -3.07
N GLU A 227 17.31 -5.93 -3.28
CA GLU A 227 16.99 -6.47 -4.60
C GLU A 227 15.51 -6.42 -4.95
N SER A 228 14.64 -6.07 -4.00
CA SER A 228 13.19 -6.00 -4.22
C SER A 228 12.79 -4.80 -5.06
N LYS A 229 11.86 -5.00 -5.97
CA LYS A 229 11.01 -3.95 -6.53
C LYS A 229 9.84 -3.67 -5.61
N HIS A 230 8.85 -2.91 -6.09
CA HIS A 230 7.76 -2.36 -5.30
C HIS A 230 6.94 -3.37 -4.50
N GLU A 231 6.73 -4.59 -5.00
CA GLU A 231 5.84 -5.59 -4.38
C GLU A 231 6.62 -6.77 -3.75
N PRO A 232 7.22 -6.66 -2.55
CA PRO A 232 8.00 -7.73 -1.91
C PRO A 232 7.25 -9.07 -1.78
N PHE A 233 5.93 -9.05 -1.59
CA PHE A 233 5.10 -10.24 -1.54
C PHE A 233 4.94 -10.96 -2.89
N LEU A 234 5.27 -10.30 -4.00
CA LEU A 234 5.20 -10.84 -5.36
C LEU A 234 6.58 -10.92 -6.03
N GLU A 235 7.64 -10.78 -5.27
CA GLU A 235 9.01 -10.93 -5.75
C GLU A 235 9.43 -12.40 -5.89
N ARG A 236 10.60 -12.65 -6.49
CA ARG A 236 11.23 -13.96 -6.56
C ARG A 236 11.34 -14.56 -5.18
N ASP A 237 11.27 -15.89 -5.08
CA ASP A 237 11.20 -16.60 -3.80
C ASP A 237 12.30 -16.21 -2.81
N VAL A 238 13.53 -16.01 -3.27
CA VAL A 238 14.66 -15.56 -2.43
C VAL A 238 14.31 -14.26 -1.69
N ILE A 239 13.75 -13.28 -2.39
CA ILE A 239 13.41 -11.97 -1.81
C ILE A 239 12.12 -12.09 -0.98
N ARG A 240 11.13 -12.76 -1.54
CA ARG A 240 9.82 -12.96 -0.92
C ARG A 240 9.91 -13.72 0.40
N ASN A 241 10.66 -14.81 0.41
CA ASN A 241 10.83 -15.63 1.61
C ASN A 241 11.63 -14.89 2.69
N GLU A 242 12.62 -14.09 2.31
CA GLU A 242 13.32 -13.21 3.27
C GLU A 242 12.34 -12.19 3.88
N TRP A 243 11.49 -11.56 3.05
CA TRP A 243 10.46 -10.67 3.56
C TRP A 243 9.50 -11.37 4.52
N LEU A 244 8.98 -12.55 4.16
CA LEU A 244 8.09 -13.35 5.01
C LEU A 244 8.76 -13.76 6.34
N LYS A 245 10.04 -14.14 6.32
CA LYS A 245 10.80 -14.42 7.55
C LYS A 245 10.88 -13.20 8.47
N ARG A 246 11.05 -11.99 7.91
CA ARG A 246 11.03 -10.74 8.69
C ARG A 246 9.66 -10.45 9.28
N VAL A 247 8.61 -10.71 8.51
CA VAL A 247 7.21 -10.60 9.00
C VAL A 247 6.96 -11.57 10.13
N ASP A 248 7.29 -12.85 9.94
CA ASP A 248 7.10 -13.89 10.95
C ASP A 248 7.83 -13.53 12.26
N ARG A 249 9.10 -13.15 12.16
CA ARG A 249 9.91 -12.73 13.32
C ARG A 249 9.29 -11.54 14.05
N PHE A 250 8.92 -10.50 13.31
CA PHE A 250 8.31 -9.30 13.89
C PHE A 250 7.02 -9.63 14.64
N LEU A 251 6.13 -10.44 14.04
CA LEU A 251 4.86 -10.81 14.65
C LEU A 251 5.06 -11.70 15.89
N THR A 252 6.01 -12.65 15.84
CA THR A 252 6.37 -13.47 17.00
C THR A 252 6.87 -12.60 18.15
N GLU A 253 7.80 -11.68 17.89
CA GLU A 253 8.40 -10.81 18.92
C GLU A 253 7.41 -9.79 19.51
N ARG A 254 6.44 -9.28 18.71
CA ARG A 254 5.53 -8.23 19.15
C ARG A 254 4.21 -8.72 19.73
N LEU A 255 3.80 -9.92 19.39
CA LEU A 255 2.48 -10.43 19.76
C LEU A 255 2.54 -11.71 20.62
N ASP A 256 3.74 -12.13 21.02
CA ASP A 256 3.98 -13.39 21.74
C ASP A 256 3.33 -14.59 21.05
N LEU A 257 3.37 -14.61 19.70
CA LEU A 257 2.84 -15.69 18.91
C LEU A 257 3.86 -16.84 18.85
N PRO A 258 3.39 -18.09 18.77
CA PRO A 258 4.29 -19.21 18.53
C PRO A 258 5.01 -19.00 17.18
N PRO A 259 6.28 -19.44 17.05
CA PRO A 259 6.98 -19.35 15.78
C PRO A 259 6.17 -20.05 14.68
N ALA A 260 6.15 -19.44 13.48
CA ALA A 260 5.49 -20.05 12.33
C ALA A 260 6.09 -21.44 12.08
N ALA A 261 5.23 -22.43 11.84
CA ALA A 261 5.68 -23.78 11.48
C ALA A 261 6.62 -23.68 10.25
N SER A 262 7.84 -24.18 10.41
CA SER A 262 8.79 -24.30 9.31
C SER A 262 8.28 -25.35 8.32
N ASN A 263 7.84 -24.91 7.15
CA ASN A 263 7.60 -25.81 6.01
C ASN A 263 8.90 -26.11 5.29
#